data_e00f579934284babb0165f74731701d3
#
_entry.id   e00f579934284babb0165f74731701d3
#
_cell.length_a   1.000
_cell.length_b   1.000
_cell.length_c   1.000
_cell.angle_alpha   90.00
_cell.angle_beta   90.00
_cell.angle_gamma   90.00
#
_symmetry.space_group_name_H-M   'P 1'
#
loop_
_entity.id
_entity.type
_entity.pdbx_description
1 polymer ?
#
loop_
_entity_poly.entity_id
_entity_poly.type
_entity_poly.pdbx_seq_one_letter_code
_entity_poly.pdbx_strand_id
1 'polypeptide(L)'
;MINLNQLWIFHNVAKYKSFTLASKELYLTQPSVSTQVKLLETSYRIKLFERFGKRVGLTNAGETLFSYTEKIFNLVSEVDDLIEDIKEIKSGTLKVSTSLTLATYYLPDFLKAFRAKYPSIEIQMTAGNTKEVMENILTFKSDLGFIGNFESHEKLVINPFLEEELVIIVYPSHEFARRSTIHPSKLNGQPFILREKGSGTREVVELALKKNQVAVRVAMELGTNEVIKRAVEAGLGISITPLKAVKREVEEGLLKIVRLSKGKILRRFYMIYHKDKHITTTIQSFLQIASDFSRLPMK
;
A
#
# COMPACT_ATOMS: atom_id res chain seq x y z
N MET A 1 12.68 26.41 22.61
CA MET A 1 12.46 25.70 21.32
C MET A 1 12.89 24.27 21.49
N ILE A 2 12.17 23.31 20.92
CA ILE A 2 12.51 21.89 21.02
C ILE A 2 13.85 21.60 20.35
N ASN A 3 14.66 20.73 20.96
CA ASN A 3 15.96 20.37 20.38
C ASN A 3 15.77 19.23 19.35
N LEU A 4 16.02 19.50 18.07
CA LEU A 4 15.85 18.55 16.97
C LEU A 4 16.78 17.33 17.12
N ASN A 5 17.98 17.50 17.68
CA ASN A 5 18.87 16.37 17.90
C ASN A 5 18.32 15.42 18.98
N GLN A 6 17.74 15.96 20.05
CA GLN A 6 17.07 15.13 21.06
C GLN A 6 15.84 14.41 20.51
N LEU A 7 15.06 15.09 19.63
CA LEU A 7 13.96 14.45 18.92
C LEU A 7 14.44 13.34 18.00
N TRP A 8 15.54 13.53 17.28
CA TRP A 8 16.12 12.53 16.40
C TRP A 8 16.56 11.29 17.16
N ILE A 9 17.22 11.50 18.30
CA ILE A 9 17.63 10.40 19.19
C ILE A 9 16.40 9.68 19.74
N PHE A 10 15.41 10.41 20.25
CA PHE A 10 14.13 9.83 20.70
C PHE A 10 13.47 9.00 19.60
N HIS A 11 13.35 9.56 18.39
CA HIS A 11 12.76 8.90 17.21
C HIS A 11 13.43 7.55 16.94
N ASN A 12 14.76 7.51 16.92
CA ASN A 12 15.50 6.27 16.66
C ASN A 12 15.33 5.24 17.76
N VAL A 13 15.34 5.64 19.04
CA VAL A 13 15.07 4.72 20.15
C VAL A 13 13.65 4.13 20.05
N ALA A 14 12.67 4.95 19.68
CA ALA A 14 11.28 4.51 19.47
C ALA A 14 11.15 3.54 18.29
N LYS A 15 11.77 3.86 17.16
CA LYS A 15 11.80 3.05 15.94
C LYS A 15 12.40 1.66 16.17
N TYR A 16 13.55 1.60 16.82
CA TYR A 16 14.24 0.33 17.07
C TYR A 16 13.80 -0.38 18.36
N LYS A 17 12.96 0.27 19.18
CA LYS A 17 12.52 -0.24 20.50
C LYS A 17 13.70 -0.67 21.39
N SER A 18 14.86 -0.04 21.22
CA SER A 18 16.12 -0.39 21.87
C SER A 18 17.10 0.77 21.88
N PHE A 19 17.56 1.16 23.10
CA PHE A 19 18.61 2.16 23.24
C PHE A 19 19.95 1.71 22.66
N THR A 20 20.24 0.41 22.76
CA THR A 20 21.49 -0.16 22.23
C THR A 20 21.50 -0.21 20.71
N LEU A 21 20.38 -0.59 20.06
CA LEU A 21 20.30 -0.59 18.60
C LEU A 21 20.35 0.83 18.06
N ALA A 22 19.58 1.74 18.66
CA ALA A 22 19.59 3.16 18.29
C ALA A 22 20.99 3.80 18.44
N SER A 23 21.75 3.45 19.50
CA SER A 23 23.10 3.99 19.67
C SER A 23 24.06 3.52 18.56
N LYS A 24 23.96 2.27 18.13
CA LYS A 24 24.76 1.75 17.00
C LYS A 24 24.42 2.46 15.69
N GLU A 25 23.13 2.61 15.41
CA GLU A 25 22.66 3.28 14.18
C GLU A 25 23.08 4.75 14.12
N LEU A 26 23.06 5.42 15.28
CA LEU A 26 23.44 6.83 15.40
C LEU A 26 24.95 7.06 15.57
N TYR A 27 25.75 6.00 15.60
CA TYR A 27 27.19 6.08 15.89
C TYR A 27 27.50 6.79 17.22
N LEU A 28 26.63 6.59 18.23
CA LEU A 28 26.75 7.16 19.56
C LEU A 28 26.95 6.06 20.61
N THR A 29 27.41 6.46 21.81
CA THR A 29 27.40 5.54 22.95
C THR A 29 25.99 5.43 23.56
N GLN A 30 25.64 4.25 24.06
CA GLN A 30 24.32 4.05 24.69
C GLN A 30 24.08 4.99 25.89
N PRO A 31 25.06 5.30 26.77
CA PRO A 31 24.88 6.33 27.80
C PRO A 31 24.54 7.71 27.24
N SER A 32 25.18 8.11 26.12
CA SER A 32 24.86 9.39 25.45
C SER A 32 23.40 9.43 24.98
N VAL A 33 22.96 8.39 24.27
CA VAL A 33 21.57 8.25 23.81
C VAL A 33 20.60 8.32 25.00
N SER A 34 20.89 7.58 26.08
CA SER A 34 20.04 7.58 27.28
C SER A 34 19.96 8.96 27.94
N THR A 35 21.09 9.67 28.01
CA THR A 35 21.16 11.03 28.56
C THR A 35 20.34 12.02 27.74
N GLN A 36 20.43 11.99 26.42
CA GLN A 36 19.67 12.91 25.54
C GLN A 36 18.15 12.67 25.64
N VAL A 37 17.72 11.42 25.68
CA VAL A 37 16.31 11.09 25.89
C VAL A 37 15.85 11.59 27.27
N LYS A 38 16.64 11.36 28.33
CA LYS A 38 16.32 11.84 29.67
C LYS A 38 16.24 13.37 29.75
N LEU A 39 17.12 14.08 29.06
CA LEU A 39 17.07 15.55 28.95
C LEU A 39 15.78 16.01 28.27
N LEU A 40 15.36 15.36 27.18
CA LEU A 40 14.09 15.66 26.53
C LEU A 40 12.90 15.43 27.47
N GLU A 41 12.83 14.27 28.14
CA GLU A 41 11.79 13.97 29.13
C GLU A 41 11.75 14.99 30.29
N THR A 42 12.92 15.39 30.77
CA THR A 42 13.06 16.34 31.89
C THR A 42 12.64 17.74 31.49
N SER A 43 13.05 18.21 30.31
CA SER A 43 12.72 19.55 29.80
C SER A 43 11.21 19.79 29.69
N TYR A 44 10.45 18.75 29.36
CA TYR A 44 9.00 18.82 29.21
C TYR A 44 8.23 18.18 30.36
N ARG A 45 8.92 17.64 31.35
CA ARG A 45 8.34 16.95 32.53
C ARG A 45 7.38 15.83 32.15
N ILE A 46 7.70 15.09 31.09
CA ILE A 46 6.92 13.95 30.59
C ILE A 46 7.79 12.70 30.47
N LYS A 47 7.20 11.54 30.68
CA LYS A 47 7.83 10.25 30.36
C LYS A 47 7.41 9.81 28.97
N LEU A 48 8.40 9.48 28.15
CA LEU A 48 8.20 9.05 26.76
C LEU A 48 8.39 7.55 26.60
N PHE A 49 9.24 6.96 27.46
CA PHE A 49 9.48 5.53 27.49
C PHE A 49 9.08 4.90 28.82
N GLU A 50 8.62 3.66 28.73
CA GLU A 50 8.39 2.78 29.88
C GLU A 50 9.12 1.44 29.67
N ARG A 51 9.36 0.71 30.76
CA ARG A 51 10.07 -0.57 30.74
C ARG A 51 9.12 -1.71 31.09
N PHE A 52 9.03 -2.68 30.19
CA PHE A 52 8.36 -3.96 30.42
C PHE A 52 9.43 -5.05 30.59
N GLY A 53 9.97 -5.19 31.81
CA GLY A 53 11.12 -6.06 32.07
C GLY A 53 12.37 -5.62 31.30
N LYS A 54 12.82 -6.43 30.35
CA LYS A 54 13.98 -6.10 29.48
C LYS A 54 13.61 -5.33 28.20
N ARG A 55 12.32 -5.11 27.93
CA ARG A 55 11.85 -4.42 26.73
C ARG A 55 11.59 -2.96 26.99
N VAL A 56 11.85 -2.14 25.99
CA VAL A 56 11.54 -0.70 25.97
C VAL A 56 10.25 -0.51 25.17
N GLY A 57 9.25 0.11 25.79
CA GLY A 57 8.01 0.52 25.16
C GLY A 57 7.83 2.03 25.19
N LEU A 58 6.88 2.54 24.43
CA LEU A 58 6.47 3.93 24.47
C LEU A 58 5.31 4.10 25.45
N THR A 59 5.28 5.21 26.18
CA THR A 59 4.08 5.69 26.86
C THR A 59 3.08 6.27 25.83
N ASN A 60 1.84 6.55 26.23
CA ASN A 60 0.88 7.24 25.33
C ASN A 60 1.43 8.58 24.83
N ALA A 61 2.15 9.33 25.68
CA ALA A 61 2.83 10.56 25.27
C ALA A 61 3.97 10.26 24.28
N GLY A 62 4.71 9.18 24.50
CA GLY A 62 5.74 8.69 23.60
C GLY A 62 5.20 8.30 22.23
N GLU A 63 4.10 7.56 22.17
CA GLU A 63 3.44 7.18 20.90
C GLU A 63 2.98 8.41 20.12
N THR A 64 2.33 9.35 20.80
CA THR A 64 1.91 10.61 20.21
C THR A 64 3.12 11.38 19.66
N LEU A 65 4.18 11.55 20.45
CA LEU A 65 5.38 12.26 20.02
C LEU A 65 6.06 11.52 18.87
N PHE A 66 6.10 10.18 18.88
CA PHE A 66 6.70 9.38 17.82
C PHE A 66 6.01 9.61 16.48
N SER A 67 4.67 9.66 16.46
CA SER A 67 3.91 9.93 15.23
C SER A 67 4.23 11.32 14.63
N TYR A 68 4.52 12.32 15.47
CA TYR A 68 4.96 13.63 15.00
C TYR A 68 6.41 13.63 14.54
N THR A 69 7.31 12.91 15.24
CA THR A 69 8.71 12.82 14.81
C THR A 69 8.87 12.07 13.49
N GLU A 70 8.03 11.08 13.21
CA GLU A 70 7.99 10.44 11.89
C GLU A 70 7.73 11.46 10.77
N LYS A 71 6.74 12.35 10.95
CA LYS A 71 6.42 13.39 9.97
C LYS A 71 7.57 14.39 9.80
N ILE A 72 8.15 14.84 10.92
CA ILE A 72 9.27 15.80 10.92
C ILE A 72 10.46 15.22 10.15
N PHE A 73 10.88 13.98 10.45
CA PHE A 73 12.07 13.42 9.82
C PHE A 73 11.82 12.90 8.39
N ASN A 74 10.58 12.61 8.03
CA ASN A 74 10.22 12.42 6.64
C ASN A 74 10.35 13.72 5.84
N LEU A 75 9.93 14.87 6.39
CA LEU A 75 10.14 16.18 5.77
C LEU A 75 11.63 16.57 5.68
N VAL A 76 12.44 16.23 6.68
CA VAL A 76 13.91 16.42 6.61
C VAL A 76 14.49 15.61 5.45
N SER A 77 14.09 14.32 5.30
CA SER A 77 14.50 13.50 4.16
C SER A 77 14.08 14.12 2.81
N GLU A 78 12.93 14.78 2.76
CA GLU A 78 12.47 15.47 1.55
C GLU A 78 13.33 16.70 1.21
N VAL A 79 13.83 17.41 2.23
CA VAL A 79 14.79 18.51 2.04
C VAL A 79 16.11 17.99 1.48
N ASP A 80 16.59 16.83 1.94
CA ASP A 80 17.80 16.21 1.39
C ASP A 80 17.59 15.86 -0.10
N ASP A 81 16.45 15.24 -0.46
CA ASP A 81 16.09 14.92 -1.84
C ASP A 81 16.01 16.20 -2.72
N LEU A 82 15.45 17.29 -2.18
CA LEU A 82 15.39 18.58 -2.85
C LEU A 82 16.80 19.17 -3.12
N ILE A 83 17.70 19.07 -2.15
CA ILE A 83 19.08 19.56 -2.30
C ILE A 83 19.80 18.78 -3.40
N GLU A 84 19.62 17.46 -3.47
CA GLU A 84 20.18 16.63 -4.54
C GLU A 84 19.58 16.97 -5.91
N ASP A 85 18.28 17.26 -5.98
CA ASP A 85 17.61 17.68 -7.22
C ASP A 85 18.16 19.05 -7.72
N ILE A 86 18.39 19.99 -6.81
CA ILE A 86 19.01 21.31 -7.13
C ILE A 86 20.43 21.15 -7.70
N LYS A 87 21.16 20.12 -7.29
CA LYS A 87 22.49 19.80 -7.83
C LYS A 87 22.46 19.13 -9.22
N GLU A 88 21.29 18.94 -9.82
CA GLU A 88 21.09 18.22 -11.10
C GLU A 88 21.60 16.78 -11.08
N ILE A 89 21.72 16.18 -9.92
CA ILE A 89 22.12 14.79 -9.78
C ILE A 89 20.91 13.92 -10.09
N LYS A 90 20.90 13.30 -11.26
CA LYS A 90 19.87 12.33 -11.70
C LYS A 90 19.93 10.99 -10.94
N SER A 91 20.22 11.04 -9.66
CA SER A 91 20.29 9.91 -8.75
C SER A 91 19.43 10.25 -7.53
N GLY A 92 18.94 9.26 -6.83
CA GLY A 92 18.13 9.45 -5.63
C GLY A 92 17.25 8.25 -5.37
N THR A 93 16.51 8.31 -4.27
CA THR A 93 15.58 7.26 -3.88
C THR A 93 14.15 7.74 -4.11
N LEU A 94 13.36 6.96 -4.84
CA LEU A 94 11.91 7.16 -4.99
C LEU A 94 11.17 6.20 -4.08
N LYS A 95 10.46 6.72 -3.09
CA LYS A 95 9.67 5.93 -2.14
C LYS A 95 8.24 5.79 -2.65
N VAL A 96 7.84 4.58 -3.00
CA VAL A 96 6.51 4.27 -3.55
C VAL A 96 5.73 3.39 -2.59
N SER A 97 4.51 3.76 -2.27
CA SER A 97 3.57 2.93 -1.53
C SER A 97 2.44 2.45 -2.45
N THR A 98 2.05 1.19 -2.37
CA THR A 98 1.09 0.65 -3.33
C THR A 98 0.17 -0.41 -2.73
N SER A 99 -1.00 -0.58 -3.32
CA SER A 99 -1.86 -1.70 -2.98
C SER A 99 -1.25 -3.03 -3.43
N LEU A 100 -1.48 -4.09 -2.64
CA LEU A 100 -0.96 -5.44 -2.93
C LEU A 100 -1.27 -5.92 -4.35
N THR A 101 -2.46 -5.63 -4.86
CA THR A 101 -2.85 -6.02 -6.23
C THR A 101 -1.97 -5.36 -7.28
N LEU A 102 -1.73 -4.05 -7.15
CA LEU A 102 -0.87 -3.33 -8.09
C LEU A 102 0.58 -3.78 -7.98
N ALA A 103 1.09 -3.95 -6.75
CA ALA A 103 2.45 -4.45 -6.52
C ALA A 103 2.70 -5.79 -7.20
N THR A 104 1.71 -6.70 -7.13
CA THR A 104 1.87 -8.06 -7.62
C THR A 104 1.71 -8.19 -9.13
N TYR A 105 0.72 -7.51 -9.72
CA TYR A 105 0.28 -7.84 -11.09
C TYR A 105 0.53 -6.75 -12.13
N TYR A 106 0.77 -5.49 -11.72
CA TYR A 106 0.84 -4.36 -12.65
C TYR A 106 2.16 -3.60 -12.60
N LEU A 107 2.63 -3.27 -11.39
CA LEU A 107 3.83 -2.46 -11.25
C LEU A 107 5.13 -3.11 -11.72
N PRO A 108 5.34 -4.44 -11.70
CA PRO A 108 6.58 -5.03 -12.20
C PRO A 108 6.89 -4.65 -13.66
N ASP A 109 5.88 -4.69 -14.54
CA ASP A 109 6.04 -4.31 -15.96
C ASP A 109 6.36 -2.81 -16.10
N PHE A 110 5.68 -1.97 -15.33
CA PHE A 110 5.91 -0.54 -15.26
C PHE A 110 7.31 -0.21 -14.72
N LEU A 111 7.71 -0.82 -13.61
CA LEU A 111 9.02 -0.60 -12.97
C LEU A 111 10.17 -1.05 -13.87
N LYS A 112 9.98 -2.12 -14.66
CA LYS A 112 10.95 -2.54 -15.67
C LYS A 112 11.19 -1.43 -16.69
N ALA A 113 10.12 -0.81 -17.21
CA ALA A 113 10.24 0.28 -18.18
C ALA A 113 10.89 1.53 -17.56
N PHE A 114 10.53 1.88 -16.32
CA PHE A 114 11.12 3.00 -15.59
C PHE A 114 12.62 2.80 -15.36
N ARG A 115 13.01 1.64 -14.82
CA ARG A 115 14.41 1.33 -14.51
C ARG A 115 15.30 1.28 -15.76
N ALA A 116 14.76 0.85 -16.89
CA ALA A 116 15.50 0.87 -18.17
C ALA A 116 15.86 2.29 -18.59
N LYS A 117 15.03 3.29 -18.28
CA LYS A 117 15.25 4.70 -18.63
C LYS A 117 16.04 5.46 -17.56
N TYR A 118 15.89 5.08 -16.30
CA TYR A 118 16.49 5.76 -15.14
C TYR A 118 17.22 4.75 -14.21
N PRO A 119 18.33 4.15 -14.66
CA PRO A 119 19.01 3.07 -13.93
C PRO A 119 19.63 3.51 -12.60
N SER A 120 19.94 4.81 -12.45
CA SER A 120 20.57 5.36 -11.26
C SER A 120 19.57 5.75 -10.15
N ILE A 121 18.25 5.62 -10.41
CA ILE A 121 17.23 5.90 -9.40
C ILE A 121 16.93 4.61 -8.63
N GLU A 122 17.13 4.64 -7.32
CA GLU A 122 16.70 3.58 -6.43
C GLU A 122 15.18 3.68 -6.18
N ILE A 123 14.47 2.55 -6.28
CA ILE A 123 13.03 2.50 -5.96
C ILE A 123 12.85 1.68 -4.70
N GLN A 124 12.33 2.31 -3.66
CA GLN A 124 11.90 1.65 -2.44
C GLN A 124 10.37 1.53 -2.45
N MET A 125 9.86 0.31 -2.55
CA MET A 125 8.44 0.06 -2.66
C MET A 125 7.90 -0.69 -1.42
N THR A 126 6.84 -0.15 -0.83
CA THR A 126 6.06 -0.81 0.22
C THR A 126 4.68 -1.17 -0.31
N ALA A 127 4.19 -2.36 0.03
CA ALA A 127 2.86 -2.81 -0.37
C ALA A 127 1.97 -3.03 0.85
N GLY A 128 0.71 -2.55 0.77
CA GLY A 128 -0.26 -2.64 1.85
C GLY A 128 -1.70 -2.52 1.33
N ASN A 129 -2.63 -2.24 2.22
CA ASN A 129 -4.00 -1.89 1.86
C ASN A 129 -4.13 -0.38 1.53
N THR A 130 -5.28 0.04 1.01
CA THR A 130 -5.51 1.45 0.63
C THR A 130 -5.30 2.42 1.79
N LYS A 131 -5.72 2.05 3.01
CA LYS A 131 -5.58 2.89 4.20
C LYS A 131 -4.11 3.12 4.55
N GLU A 132 -3.31 2.06 4.55
CA GLU A 132 -1.86 2.12 4.82
C GLU A 132 -1.12 2.97 3.77
N VAL A 133 -1.47 2.80 2.48
CA VAL A 133 -0.89 3.61 1.41
C VAL A 133 -1.21 5.10 1.61
N MET A 134 -2.46 5.43 1.90
CA MET A 134 -2.87 6.81 2.17
C MET A 134 -2.13 7.40 3.38
N GLU A 135 -2.01 6.65 4.46
CA GLU A 135 -1.27 7.07 5.64
C GLU A 135 0.20 7.35 5.32
N ASN A 136 0.85 6.50 4.54
CA ASN A 136 2.23 6.70 4.10
C ASN A 136 2.40 7.98 3.28
N ILE A 137 1.43 8.34 2.44
CA ILE A 137 1.47 9.60 1.69
C ILE A 137 1.19 10.80 2.59
N LEU A 138 0.17 10.74 3.46
CA LEU A 138 -0.20 11.84 4.35
C LEU A 138 0.86 12.13 5.43
N THR A 139 1.73 11.18 5.71
CA THR A 139 2.85 11.32 6.66
C THR A 139 4.20 11.50 5.98
N PHE A 140 4.25 11.68 4.66
CA PHE A 140 5.46 11.82 3.85
C PHE A 140 6.43 10.63 3.96
N LYS A 141 5.96 9.44 4.37
CA LYS A 141 6.74 8.20 4.35
C LYS A 141 7.03 7.71 2.93
N SER A 142 6.15 8.06 1.99
CA SER A 142 6.30 7.76 0.57
C SER A 142 6.03 8.99 -0.28
N ASP A 143 6.71 9.07 -1.41
CA ASP A 143 6.59 10.17 -2.37
C ASP A 143 5.33 10.03 -3.21
N LEU A 144 5.08 8.81 -3.66
CA LEU A 144 3.95 8.44 -4.52
C LEU A 144 3.22 7.23 -3.94
N GLY A 145 1.90 7.21 -4.13
CA GLY A 145 1.04 6.11 -3.75
C GLY A 145 0.21 5.59 -4.92
N PHE A 146 -0.06 4.28 -4.94
CA PHE A 146 -0.99 3.67 -5.89
C PHE A 146 -2.09 2.94 -5.14
N ILE A 147 -3.33 3.38 -5.35
CA ILE A 147 -4.51 2.84 -4.66
C ILE A 147 -5.61 2.47 -5.66
N GLY A 148 -6.46 1.53 -5.26
CA GLY A 148 -7.69 1.25 -5.97
C GLY A 148 -8.86 1.95 -5.31
N ASN A 149 -9.82 2.35 -6.11
CA ASN A 149 -11.10 2.92 -5.70
C ASN A 149 -10.99 4.01 -4.61
N PHE A 150 -11.09 5.26 -5.02
CA PHE A 150 -10.93 6.36 -4.08
C PHE A 150 -11.86 7.52 -4.50
N GLU A 151 -12.48 8.19 -3.52
CA GLU A 151 -13.40 9.28 -3.83
C GLU A 151 -12.68 10.63 -3.88
N SER A 152 -12.17 11.12 -2.78
CA SER A 152 -11.36 12.34 -2.73
C SER A 152 -10.73 12.52 -1.34
N HIS A 153 -9.65 13.30 -1.26
CA HIS A 153 -9.06 13.74 0.00
C HIS A 153 -8.43 15.12 -0.18
N GLU A 154 -8.74 16.04 0.72
CA GLU A 154 -8.35 17.46 0.61
C GLU A 154 -6.86 17.72 0.47
N LYS A 155 -6.02 16.84 1.06
CA LYS A 155 -4.55 16.95 1.05
C LYS A 155 -3.87 16.17 -0.06
N LEU A 156 -4.62 15.44 -0.89
CA LEU A 156 -4.03 14.59 -1.94
C LEU A 156 -4.31 15.13 -3.34
N VAL A 157 -3.32 15.01 -4.20
CA VAL A 157 -3.49 15.05 -5.66
C VAL A 157 -3.76 13.62 -6.12
N ILE A 158 -4.76 13.44 -6.98
CA ILE A 158 -5.25 12.15 -7.41
C ILE A 158 -5.29 12.12 -8.93
N ASN A 159 -4.48 11.25 -9.53
CA ASN A 159 -4.43 11.06 -10.97
C ASN A 159 -4.92 9.66 -11.33
N PRO A 160 -5.84 9.52 -12.31
CA PRO A 160 -6.20 8.21 -12.84
C PRO A 160 -4.95 7.48 -13.35
N PHE A 161 -4.84 6.18 -13.03
CA PHE A 161 -3.69 5.37 -13.47
C PHE A 161 -4.10 4.26 -14.43
N LEU A 162 -4.97 3.36 -14.01
CA LEU A 162 -5.49 2.31 -14.89
C LEU A 162 -6.86 1.81 -14.44
N GLU A 163 -7.54 1.09 -15.31
CA GLU A 163 -8.79 0.41 -15.02
C GLU A 163 -8.62 -1.10 -15.26
N GLU A 164 -9.20 -1.92 -14.40
CA GLU A 164 -9.19 -3.37 -14.55
C GLU A 164 -10.58 -3.97 -14.42
N GLU A 165 -10.77 -5.12 -15.05
CA GLU A 165 -11.98 -5.95 -14.90
C GLU A 165 -11.81 -6.91 -13.72
N LEU A 166 -12.81 -7.00 -12.84
CA LEU A 166 -12.96 -8.05 -11.84
C LEU A 166 -13.89 -9.13 -12.38
N VAL A 167 -13.50 -10.38 -12.19
CA VAL A 167 -14.23 -11.55 -12.71
C VAL A 167 -14.55 -12.53 -11.60
N ILE A 168 -15.66 -13.25 -11.73
CA ILE A 168 -15.99 -14.37 -10.86
C ILE A 168 -15.05 -15.50 -11.22
N ILE A 169 -14.44 -16.12 -10.22
CA ILE A 169 -13.64 -17.33 -10.34
C ILE A 169 -14.30 -18.49 -9.62
N VAL A 170 -14.26 -19.63 -10.29
CA VAL A 170 -14.82 -20.88 -9.79
C VAL A 170 -13.86 -22.04 -10.09
N TYR A 171 -13.89 -23.09 -9.29
CA TYR A 171 -13.16 -24.33 -9.58
C TYR A 171 -13.79 -25.10 -10.75
N PRO A 172 -13.04 -25.96 -11.49
CA PRO A 172 -13.48 -26.56 -12.75
C PRO A 172 -14.75 -27.42 -12.68
N SER A 173 -15.03 -28.05 -11.54
CA SER A 173 -16.25 -28.87 -11.34
C SER A 173 -17.44 -28.08 -10.80
N HIS A 174 -17.32 -26.78 -10.58
CA HIS A 174 -18.42 -25.92 -10.11
C HIS A 174 -19.54 -25.82 -11.17
N GLU A 175 -20.79 -25.73 -10.74
CA GLU A 175 -21.96 -25.62 -11.66
C GLU A 175 -21.88 -24.45 -12.66
N PHE A 176 -21.16 -23.37 -12.32
CA PHE A 176 -20.95 -22.21 -13.20
C PHE A 176 -19.78 -22.38 -14.16
N ALA A 177 -18.92 -23.38 -13.99
CA ALA A 177 -17.69 -23.54 -14.78
C ALA A 177 -17.93 -23.72 -16.29
N ARG A 178 -19.13 -24.19 -16.67
CA ARG A 178 -19.54 -24.38 -18.07
C ARG A 178 -20.21 -23.16 -18.68
N ARG A 179 -20.31 -22.04 -17.94
CA ARG A 179 -20.99 -20.83 -18.35
C ARG A 179 -19.98 -19.69 -18.53
N SER A 180 -20.08 -18.94 -19.60
CA SER A 180 -19.30 -17.71 -19.77
C SER A 180 -19.86 -16.55 -18.95
N THR A 181 -21.20 -16.55 -18.77
CA THR A 181 -21.92 -15.52 -18.01
C THR A 181 -23.02 -16.12 -17.14
N ILE A 182 -23.32 -15.46 -16.02
CA ILE A 182 -24.44 -15.79 -15.14
C ILE A 182 -25.22 -14.53 -14.78
N HIS A 183 -26.51 -14.69 -14.51
CA HIS A 183 -27.29 -13.61 -13.93
C HIS A 183 -26.86 -13.39 -12.47
N PRO A 184 -26.74 -12.12 -12.00
CA PRO A 184 -26.24 -11.81 -10.64
C PRO A 184 -26.98 -12.58 -9.54
N SER A 185 -28.28 -12.79 -9.67
CA SER A 185 -29.09 -13.52 -8.67
C SER A 185 -28.63 -14.97 -8.43
N LYS A 186 -27.88 -15.58 -9.34
CA LYS A 186 -27.30 -16.91 -9.15
C LYS A 186 -26.20 -16.95 -8.08
N LEU A 187 -25.66 -15.80 -7.71
CA LEU A 187 -24.69 -15.67 -6.63
C LEU A 187 -25.35 -15.70 -5.24
N ASN A 188 -26.67 -15.53 -5.14
CA ASN A 188 -27.35 -15.55 -3.84
C ASN A 188 -27.13 -16.88 -3.12
N GLY A 189 -26.71 -16.77 -1.85
CA GLY A 189 -26.46 -17.93 -0.99
C GLY A 189 -25.21 -18.75 -1.32
N GLN A 190 -24.50 -18.43 -2.42
CA GLN A 190 -23.25 -19.13 -2.74
C GLN A 190 -22.20 -18.94 -1.65
N PRO A 191 -21.38 -19.96 -1.34
CA PRO A 191 -20.25 -19.84 -0.44
C PRO A 191 -19.19 -18.94 -1.11
N PHE A 192 -18.98 -17.75 -0.52
CA PHE A 192 -18.18 -16.70 -1.11
C PHE A 192 -16.92 -16.44 -0.29
N ILE A 193 -15.79 -16.30 -0.95
CA ILE A 193 -14.51 -15.96 -0.34
C ILE A 193 -14.22 -14.50 -0.65
N LEU A 194 -14.09 -13.68 0.40
CA LEU A 194 -13.80 -12.26 0.28
C LEU A 194 -12.37 -11.91 0.69
N ARG A 195 -11.91 -10.78 0.21
CA ARG A 195 -10.72 -10.13 0.74
C ARG A 195 -10.98 -9.58 2.14
N GLU A 196 -9.92 -9.29 2.86
CA GLU A 196 -9.94 -8.64 4.18
C GLU A 196 -10.61 -7.27 4.13
N LYS A 197 -11.11 -6.80 5.29
CA LYS A 197 -11.63 -5.44 5.45
C LYS A 197 -10.53 -4.39 5.19
N GLY A 198 -10.89 -3.31 4.49
CA GLY A 198 -9.92 -2.28 4.06
C GLY A 198 -9.24 -2.60 2.72
N SER A 199 -9.53 -3.75 2.09
CA SER A 199 -9.11 -4.04 0.73
C SER A 199 -9.97 -3.30 -0.29
N GLY A 200 -9.35 -2.49 -1.16
CA GLY A 200 -10.07 -1.83 -2.26
C GLY A 200 -10.70 -2.83 -3.26
N THR A 201 -10.20 -4.06 -3.38
CA THR A 201 -10.87 -5.14 -4.14
C THR A 201 -12.19 -5.51 -3.49
N ARG A 202 -12.19 -5.70 -2.16
CA ARG A 202 -13.41 -6.02 -1.41
C ARG A 202 -14.48 -4.95 -1.56
N GLU A 203 -14.11 -3.70 -1.43
CA GLU A 203 -15.06 -2.57 -1.58
C GLU A 203 -15.78 -2.61 -2.92
N VAL A 204 -15.04 -2.81 -4.02
CA VAL A 204 -15.63 -2.91 -5.36
C VAL A 204 -16.54 -4.12 -5.48
N VAL A 205 -16.14 -5.27 -4.92
CA VAL A 205 -16.95 -6.51 -4.94
C VAL A 205 -18.25 -6.29 -4.15
N GLU A 206 -18.18 -5.75 -2.93
CA GLU A 206 -19.35 -5.49 -2.10
C GLU A 206 -20.30 -4.47 -2.74
N LEU A 207 -19.77 -3.40 -3.37
CA LEU A 207 -20.56 -2.44 -4.14
C LEU A 207 -21.25 -3.11 -5.34
N ALA A 208 -20.55 -3.98 -6.06
CA ALA A 208 -21.12 -4.71 -7.21
C ALA A 208 -22.23 -5.68 -6.76
N LEU A 209 -22.02 -6.40 -5.67
CA LEU A 209 -23.05 -7.28 -5.09
C LEU A 209 -24.28 -6.48 -4.63
N LYS A 210 -24.05 -5.38 -3.91
CA LYS A 210 -25.14 -4.49 -3.43
C LYS A 210 -25.92 -3.89 -4.60
N LYS A 211 -25.23 -3.38 -5.62
CA LYS A 211 -25.88 -2.81 -6.82
C LYS A 211 -26.78 -3.82 -7.53
N ASN A 212 -26.41 -5.09 -7.50
CA ASN A 212 -27.16 -6.17 -8.12
C ASN A 212 -28.14 -6.87 -7.14
N GLN A 213 -28.31 -6.36 -5.92
CA GLN A 213 -29.19 -6.92 -4.88
C GLN A 213 -28.86 -8.40 -4.57
N VAL A 214 -27.57 -8.72 -4.52
CA VAL A 214 -27.05 -10.07 -4.27
C VAL A 214 -26.60 -10.18 -2.82
N ALA A 215 -27.08 -11.21 -2.12
CA ALA A 215 -26.66 -11.58 -0.78
C ALA A 215 -25.88 -12.91 -0.85
N VAL A 216 -24.55 -12.84 -0.71
CA VAL A 216 -23.68 -14.02 -0.68
C VAL A 216 -23.50 -14.52 0.76
N ARG A 217 -23.21 -15.81 0.93
CA ARG A 217 -22.80 -16.37 2.21
C ARG A 217 -21.28 -16.30 2.34
N VAL A 218 -20.76 -15.38 3.13
CA VAL A 218 -19.31 -15.26 3.35
C VAL A 218 -18.82 -16.51 4.06
N ALA A 219 -18.09 -17.36 3.33
CA ALA A 219 -17.51 -18.59 3.83
C ALA A 219 -16.12 -18.34 4.46
N MET A 220 -15.33 -17.44 3.87
CA MET A 220 -13.99 -17.10 4.33
C MET A 220 -13.66 -15.63 4.05
N GLU A 221 -12.77 -15.07 4.86
CA GLU A 221 -12.12 -13.78 4.65
C GLU A 221 -10.61 -14.02 4.60
N LEU A 222 -9.96 -13.66 3.48
CA LEU A 222 -8.55 -13.94 3.22
C LEU A 222 -7.79 -12.69 2.75
N GLY A 223 -6.52 -12.57 3.16
CA GLY A 223 -5.74 -11.34 3.04
C GLY A 223 -5.14 -11.06 1.65
N THR A 224 -5.10 -12.01 0.72
CA THR A 224 -4.50 -11.80 -0.60
C THR A 224 -5.25 -12.52 -1.72
N ASN A 225 -5.12 -12.03 -2.97
CA ASN A 225 -5.71 -12.71 -4.13
C ASN A 225 -5.08 -14.10 -4.34
N GLU A 226 -3.78 -14.28 -4.03
CA GLU A 226 -3.12 -15.56 -4.16
C GLU A 226 -3.74 -16.63 -3.26
N VAL A 227 -3.99 -16.29 -1.99
CA VAL A 227 -4.63 -17.21 -1.04
C VAL A 227 -6.09 -17.49 -1.46
N ILE A 228 -6.82 -16.49 -1.96
CA ILE A 228 -8.18 -16.66 -2.49
C ILE A 228 -8.20 -17.63 -3.68
N LYS A 229 -7.28 -17.47 -4.65
CA LYS A 229 -7.19 -18.40 -5.78
C LYS A 229 -7.03 -19.85 -5.32
N ARG A 230 -6.11 -20.09 -4.39
CA ARG A 230 -5.87 -21.43 -3.84
C ARG A 230 -7.09 -22.00 -3.11
N ALA A 231 -7.81 -21.16 -2.37
CA ALA A 231 -9.04 -21.59 -1.69
C ALA A 231 -10.16 -21.93 -2.69
N VAL A 232 -10.28 -21.16 -3.79
CA VAL A 232 -11.25 -21.48 -4.87
C VAL A 232 -10.84 -22.76 -5.62
N GLU A 233 -9.56 -22.94 -5.95
CA GLU A 233 -9.03 -24.18 -6.55
C GLU A 233 -9.38 -25.42 -5.70
N ALA A 234 -9.28 -25.28 -4.38
CA ALA A 234 -9.62 -26.32 -3.43
C ALA A 234 -11.16 -26.56 -3.26
N GLY A 235 -12.00 -25.81 -3.98
CA GLY A 235 -13.45 -25.96 -3.92
C GLY A 235 -14.12 -25.39 -2.67
N LEU A 236 -13.43 -24.53 -1.90
CA LEU A 236 -13.94 -23.99 -0.63
C LEU A 236 -14.99 -22.89 -0.82
N GLY A 237 -15.20 -22.43 -2.04
CA GLY A 237 -16.15 -21.41 -2.41
C GLY A 237 -15.81 -20.76 -3.74
N ILE A 238 -16.51 -19.69 -4.05
CA ILE A 238 -16.25 -18.85 -5.23
C ILE A 238 -15.81 -17.48 -4.81
N SER A 239 -15.20 -16.69 -5.72
CA SER A 239 -14.79 -15.32 -5.43
C SER A 239 -14.90 -14.42 -6.65
N ILE A 240 -14.72 -13.10 -6.43
CA ILE A 240 -14.53 -12.12 -7.50
C ILE A 240 -13.14 -11.51 -7.31
N THR A 241 -12.30 -11.64 -8.34
CA THR A 241 -10.89 -11.23 -8.30
C THR A 241 -10.50 -10.47 -9.58
N PRO A 242 -9.36 -9.75 -9.59
CA PRO A 242 -8.83 -9.14 -10.80
C PRO A 242 -8.60 -10.16 -11.91
N LEU A 243 -9.01 -9.83 -13.13
CA LEU A 243 -8.80 -10.70 -14.29
C LEU A 243 -7.30 -11.02 -14.50
N LYS A 244 -6.42 -10.03 -14.35
CA LYS A 244 -4.96 -10.22 -14.51
C LYS A 244 -4.40 -11.17 -13.44
N ALA A 245 -5.00 -11.21 -12.25
CA ALA A 245 -4.54 -12.07 -11.17
C ALA A 245 -4.74 -13.58 -11.41
N VAL A 246 -5.65 -13.95 -12.29
CA VAL A 246 -6.08 -15.35 -12.50
C VAL A 246 -5.72 -15.90 -13.88
N LYS A 247 -5.05 -15.10 -14.71
CA LYS A 247 -4.74 -15.46 -16.10
C LYS A 247 -4.01 -16.81 -16.19
N ARG A 248 -3.00 -17.00 -15.38
CA ARG A 248 -2.21 -18.22 -15.33
C ARG A 248 -3.04 -19.46 -14.91
N GLU A 249 -3.80 -19.37 -13.84
CA GLU A 249 -4.61 -20.48 -13.33
C GLU A 249 -5.72 -20.88 -14.30
N VAL A 250 -6.20 -19.93 -15.08
CA VAL A 250 -7.19 -20.18 -16.15
C VAL A 250 -6.54 -20.87 -17.33
N GLU A 251 -5.34 -20.47 -17.74
CA GLU A 251 -4.55 -21.11 -18.80
C GLU A 251 -4.17 -22.55 -18.43
N GLU A 252 -3.82 -22.78 -17.16
CA GLU A 252 -3.51 -24.10 -16.60
C GLU A 252 -4.78 -24.95 -16.33
N GLY A 253 -5.97 -24.39 -16.48
CA GLY A 253 -7.25 -25.09 -16.27
C GLY A 253 -7.64 -25.29 -14.79
N LEU A 254 -6.91 -24.70 -13.86
CA LEU A 254 -7.13 -24.80 -12.40
C LEU A 254 -8.34 -23.98 -11.95
N LEU A 255 -8.65 -22.91 -12.66
CA LEU A 255 -9.80 -22.04 -12.42
C LEU A 255 -10.59 -21.80 -13.71
N LYS A 256 -11.86 -21.44 -13.55
CA LYS A 256 -12.72 -20.96 -14.66
C LYS A 256 -13.22 -19.57 -14.33
N ILE A 257 -13.28 -18.72 -15.37
CA ILE A 257 -13.81 -17.35 -15.29
C ILE A 257 -15.27 -17.37 -15.71
N VAL A 258 -16.08 -16.67 -14.92
CA VAL A 258 -17.50 -16.41 -15.21
C VAL A 258 -17.73 -14.90 -15.06
N ARG A 259 -18.54 -14.31 -15.92
CA ARG A 259 -18.90 -12.89 -15.87
C ARG A 259 -20.35 -12.69 -15.47
N LEU A 260 -20.69 -11.50 -15.03
CA LEU A 260 -22.08 -11.13 -14.84
C LEU A 260 -22.73 -10.76 -16.19
N SER A 261 -23.95 -11.24 -16.43
CA SER A 261 -24.71 -10.91 -17.66
C SER A 261 -25.17 -9.43 -17.71
N LYS A 262 -25.18 -8.74 -16.55
CA LYS A 262 -25.58 -7.33 -16.41
C LYS A 262 -24.43 -6.32 -16.50
N GLY A 263 -23.32 -6.71 -17.08
CA GLY A 263 -22.17 -5.84 -17.29
C GLY A 263 -20.93 -6.23 -16.52
N LYS A 264 -19.83 -5.55 -16.81
CA LYS A 264 -18.54 -5.79 -16.20
C LYS A 264 -18.44 -5.15 -14.81
N ILE A 265 -17.70 -5.78 -13.93
CA ILE A 265 -17.28 -5.17 -12.67
C ILE A 265 -15.92 -4.52 -12.94
N LEU A 266 -15.88 -3.20 -12.95
CA LEU A 266 -14.67 -2.43 -13.22
C LEU A 266 -14.14 -1.79 -11.94
N ARG A 267 -12.84 -1.78 -11.80
CA ARG A 267 -12.12 -1.09 -10.73
C ARG A 267 -11.12 -0.12 -11.34
N ARG A 268 -11.08 1.09 -10.80
CA ARG A 268 -10.09 2.10 -11.18
C ARG A 268 -8.97 2.14 -10.17
N PHE A 269 -7.77 2.35 -10.67
CA PHE A 269 -6.61 2.66 -9.87
C PHE A 269 -6.19 4.10 -10.08
N TYR A 270 -5.66 4.66 -9.02
CA TYR A 270 -5.20 6.05 -8.98
C TYR A 270 -3.79 6.09 -8.46
N MET A 271 -3.03 7.02 -9.00
CA MET A 271 -1.75 7.45 -8.47
C MET A 271 -1.99 8.69 -7.62
N ILE A 272 -1.47 8.70 -6.41
CA ILE A 272 -1.69 9.77 -5.43
C ILE A 272 -0.36 10.30 -4.90
N TYR A 273 -0.33 11.58 -4.53
CA TYR A 273 0.74 12.20 -3.77
C TYR A 273 0.20 13.36 -2.92
N HIS A 274 0.96 13.78 -1.91
CA HIS A 274 0.55 14.89 -1.04
C HIS A 274 0.61 16.21 -1.82
N LYS A 275 -0.38 17.12 -1.63
CA LYS A 275 -0.42 18.42 -2.33
C LYS A 275 0.82 19.27 -2.08
N ASP A 276 1.35 19.22 -0.85
CA ASP A 276 2.51 19.99 -0.41
C ASP A 276 3.83 19.27 -0.73
N LYS A 277 3.77 18.10 -1.40
CA LYS A 277 4.98 17.39 -1.83
C LYS A 277 5.71 18.18 -2.89
N HIS A 278 7.00 18.43 -2.67
CA HIS A 278 7.87 18.96 -3.71
C HIS A 278 8.04 17.91 -4.82
N ILE A 279 7.71 18.29 -6.05
CA ILE A 279 7.81 17.40 -7.22
C ILE A 279 9.21 17.53 -7.80
N THR A 280 10.11 16.64 -7.35
CA THR A 280 11.46 16.54 -7.89
C THR A 280 11.45 16.04 -9.34
N THR A 281 12.56 16.23 -10.04
CA THR A 281 12.76 15.73 -11.42
C THR A 281 12.54 14.22 -11.49
N THR A 282 12.95 13.49 -10.45
CA THR A 282 12.72 12.05 -10.30
C THR A 282 11.24 11.71 -10.24
N ILE A 283 10.47 12.40 -9.37
CA ILE A 283 9.02 12.20 -9.25
C ILE A 283 8.34 12.57 -10.56
N GLN A 284 8.70 13.70 -11.19
CA GLN A 284 8.13 14.13 -12.46
C GLN A 284 8.35 13.10 -13.58
N SER A 285 9.56 12.55 -13.65
CA SER A 285 9.90 11.49 -14.61
C SER A 285 9.07 10.22 -14.40
N PHE A 286 8.83 9.86 -13.16
CA PHE A 286 8.00 8.70 -12.81
C PHE A 286 6.53 8.95 -13.17
N LEU A 287 5.99 10.12 -12.86
CA LEU A 287 4.63 10.53 -13.20
C LEU A 287 4.39 10.50 -14.71
N GLN A 288 5.37 10.97 -15.50
CA GLN A 288 5.29 10.97 -16.96
C GLN A 288 5.21 9.54 -17.51
N ILE A 289 6.10 8.63 -17.08
CA ILE A 289 6.07 7.24 -17.52
C ILE A 289 4.79 6.55 -17.06
N ALA A 290 4.30 6.85 -15.86
CA ALA A 290 3.04 6.29 -15.36
C ALA A 290 1.85 6.74 -16.22
N SER A 291 1.82 8.00 -16.64
CA SER A 291 0.80 8.52 -17.57
C SER A 291 0.87 7.84 -18.93
N ASP A 292 2.07 7.62 -19.46
CA ASP A 292 2.26 6.95 -20.75
C ASP A 292 1.84 5.46 -20.66
N PHE A 293 2.19 4.79 -19.55
CA PHE A 293 1.80 3.40 -19.29
C PHE A 293 0.29 3.24 -19.17
N SER A 294 -0.40 4.19 -18.57
CA SER A 294 -1.87 4.17 -18.42
C SER A 294 -2.62 4.25 -19.74
N ARG A 295 -2.01 4.77 -20.80
CA ARG A 295 -2.58 4.91 -22.15
C ARG A 295 -2.36 3.67 -23.02
N LEU A 296 -1.50 2.74 -22.60
CA LEU A 296 -1.26 1.52 -23.38
C LEU A 296 -2.44 0.57 -23.22
N PRO A 297 -2.94 -0.05 -24.33
CA PRO A 297 -3.94 -1.10 -24.22
C PRO A 297 -3.36 -2.26 -23.41
N MET A 298 -3.97 -2.59 -22.30
CA MET A 298 -3.53 -3.71 -21.47
C MET A 298 -3.82 -5.03 -22.20
N LYS A 299 -2.75 -5.75 -22.57
CA LYS A 299 -2.79 -7.08 -23.21
C LYS A 299 -3.08 -8.18 -22.19
#